data_91c5fc9b30efaa7f653f2a20d847348c
#
_entry.id   91c5fc9b30efaa7f653f2a20d847348c
#
_cell.length_a   1.000
_cell.length_b   1.000
_cell.length_c   1.000
_cell.angle_alpha   90.00
_cell.angle_beta   90.00
_cell.angle_gamma   90.00
#
_symmetry.space_group_name_H-M   'P 1'
#
loop_
_entity.id
_entity.type
_entity.pdbx_description
1 polymer ?
#
loop_
_entity_poly.entity_id
_entity_poly.type
_entity_poly.pdbx_seq_one_letter_code
_entity_poly.pdbx_strand_id
1 'polypeptide(L)'
;MICNRRTFFAAASGLALGTRMATANAQGANDRIRIGVIGTGGRARGLMNHLKRLPGNELVAVCDVYEPRMLQAAEIAGTTATKVADYRRILDDRGIDAVVIGTPDHWHKTITLDAVAGGKDVYVEKPVSHTIAEGAEMVKVIEASKQIVQTGTQQRSWEHWVLGKAIIDSGRLGQITFVQTYWYQHARAGNYTPVDMDKLDWKRWLGPAADQPFRPERFYQWRHYWDFGGGCVTDLMTHWIDVVHWYMDVDAPLSAAATGRNYNIKLWEAPDTVTATLEFPKNFMASYVGTYVSKVDDGGLEFRGDLGTLKIDRTRLAFYRDDAANVPGTLAPEPETLVRSSGDGTLTHMQNWLDCIRSRKTPNAHIRVAHQAARTSHLANAALRAGHRVKWNSVAERIES
;
A
#
# COMPACT_ATOMS: atom_id res chain seq x y z
N MET A 1 -52.89 -13.23 -4.58
CA MET A 1 -52.33 -14.54 -4.22
C MET A 1 -50.99 -14.29 -3.57
N ILE A 2 -50.95 -14.56 -2.27
CA ILE A 2 -49.77 -14.29 -1.42
C ILE A 2 -48.78 -15.43 -1.65
N CYS A 3 -47.63 -15.19 -2.24
CA CYS A 3 -46.60 -16.20 -2.43
C CYS A 3 -45.61 -16.13 -1.27
N ASN A 4 -45.51 -17.28 -0.57
CA ASN A 4 -44.97 -17.48 0.74
C ASN A 4 -43.43 -17.57 0.73
N ARG A 5 -42.75 -16.84 1.62
CA ARG A 5 -41.29 -16.74 1.83
C ARG A 5 -40.63 -17.99 2.43
N ARG A 6 -41.10 -19.19 2.18
CA ARG A 6 -40.62 -20.40 2.89
C ARG A 6 -40.03 -21.52 2.04
N THR A 7 -39.61 -21.29 0.82
CA THR A 7 -39.09 -22.38 -0.04
C THR A 7 -37.65 -22.17 -0.57
N PHE A 8 -36.79 -21.46 0.17
CA PHE A 8 -35.37 -21.33 -0.24
C PHE A 8 -34.37 -21.88 0.80
N PHE A 9 -34.84 -22.64 1.80
CA PHE A 9 -34.00 -23.24 2.85
C PHE A 9 -34.09 -24.76 2.91
N ALA A 10 -34.09 -25.46 1.80
CA ALA A 10 -34.13 -26.91 1.82
C ALA A 10 -33.24 -27.55 0.74
N ALA A 11 -31.95 -27.14 0.67
CA ALA A 11 -30.94 -27.91 -0.06
C ALA A 11 -29.51 -27.61 0.46
N ALA A 12 -29.31 -27.68 1.76
CA ALA A 12 -27.98 -27.62 2.39
C ALA A 12 -27.95 -28.44 3.69
N SER A 13 -28.46 -29.68 3.62
CA SER A 13 -28.32 -30.63 4.72
C SER A 13 -27.46 -31.79 4.23
N GLY A 14 -26.14 -31.73 4.51
CA GLY A 14 -25.31 -32.88 4.22
C GLY A 14 -23.82 -32.60 4.03
N LEU A 15 -23.22 -31.60 4.70
CA LEU A 15 -21.78 -31.64 4.96
C LEU A 15 -21.59 -31.51 6.48
N ALA A 16 -21.33 -32.64 7.13
CA ALA A 16 -20.80 -32.67 8.48
C ALA A 16 -19.48 -31.88 8.49
N LEU A 17 -19.53 -30.63 8.92
CA LEU A 17 -18.37 -29.89 9.35
C LEU A 17 -17.81 -30.58 10.60
N GLY A 18 -16.94 -31.55 10.38
CA GLY A 18 -15.99 -31.96 11.37
C GLY A 18 -15.16 -30.74 11.76
N THR A 19 -15.54 -30.10 12.84
CA THR A 19 -14.66 -29.16 13.56
C THR A 19 -13.40 -29.94 13.95
N ARG A 20 -12.43 -30.01 13.04
CA ARG A 20 -11.05 -30.18 13.45
C ARG A 20 -10.73 -28.87 14.19
N MET A 21 -10.88 -28.91 15.51
CA MET A 21 -10.05 -28.09 16.37
C MET A 21 -8.62 -28.33 15.90
N ALA A 22 -8.09 -27.36 15.15
CA ALA A 22 -6.66 -27.28 14.96
C ALA A 22 -6.10 -27.17 16.37
N THR A 23 -5.58 -28.27 16.88
CA THR A 23 -4.67 -28.24 18.02
C THR A 23 -3.63 -27.20 17.62
N ALA A 24 -3.60 -26.07 18.32
CA ALA A 24 -2.50 -25.16 18.26
C ALA A 24 -1.29 -25.99 18.72
N ASN A 25 -0.60 -26.61 17.75
CA ASN A 25 0.71 -27.15 17.99
C ASN A 25 1.51 -25.97 18.53
N ALA A 26 1.94 -26.05 19.78
CA ALA A 26 2.93 -25.17 20.33
C ALA A 26 4.14 -25.26 19.37
N GLN A 27 4.23 -24.30 18.44
CA GLN A 27 5.38 -24.18 17.55
C GLN A 27 6.58 -24.04 18.48
N GLY A 28 7.55 -24.98 18.34
CA GLY A 28 8.77 -24.92 19.10
C GLY A 28 9.43 -23.54 18.94
N ALA A 29 10.20 -23.12 19.91
CA ALA A 29 10.90 -21.82 19.83
C ALA A 29 11.74 -21.66 18.53
N ASN A 30 12.12 -22.78 17.91
CA ASN A 30 12.88 -22.84 16.66
C ASN A 30 12.03 -22.69 15.38
N ASP A 31 10.68 -22.72 15.48
CA ASP A 31 9.80 -22.64 14.30
C ASP A 31 9.26 -21.23 14.07
N ARG A 32 9.68 -20.25 14.87
CA ARG A 32 9.23 -18.86 14.73
C ARG A 32 10.03 -18.15 13.65
N ILE A 33 9.34 -17.38 12.81
CA ILE A 33 9.98 -16.44 11.88
C ILE A 33 10.56 -15.30 12.71
N ARG A 34 11.89 -15.17 12.68
CA ARG A 34 12.62 -14.13 13.40
C ARG A 34 12.76 -12.88 12.53
N ILE A 35 12.18 -11.78 13.00
CA ILE A 35 11.96 -10.57 12.18
C ILE A 35 12.79 -9.40 12.73
N GLY A 36 13.59 -8.78 11.84
CA GLY A 36 14.20 -7.48 12.05
C GLY A 36 13.33 -6.34 11.48
N VAL A 37 13.30 -5.19 12.13
CA VAL A 37 12.54 -4.02 11.67
C VAL A 37 13.49 -2.87 11.36
N ILE A 38 13.46 -2.35 10.14
CA ILE A 38 14.35 -1.32 9.62
C ILE A 38 13.54 -0.05 9.31
N GLY A 39 13.88 1.07 9.95
CA GLY A 39 13.10 2.29 9.89
C GLY A 39 11.87 2.20 10.78
N THR A 40 12.00 2.63 12.04
CA THR A 40 11.00 2.44 13.10
C THR A 40 10.08 3.64 13.31
N GLY A 41 9.72 4.33 12.22
CA GLY A 41 8.72 5.37 12.19
C GLY A 41 7.32 4.88 12.62
N GLY A 42 6.35 5.79 12.66
CA GLY A 42 4.99 5.49 13.14
C GLY A 42 4.33 4.31 12.41
N ARG A 43 4.52 4.20 11.08
CA ARG A 43 3.95 3.10 10.29
C ARG A 43 4.57 1.75 10.67
N ALA A 44 5.90 1.67 10.75
CA ALA A 44 6.59 0.44 11.14
C ALA A 44 6.17 -0.02 12.54
N ARG A 45 6.07 0.88 13.52
CA ARG A 45 5.58 0.54 14.86
C ARG A 45 4.12 0.03 14.83
N GLY A 46 3.28 0.57 13.96
CA GLY A 46 1.94 0.02 13.71
C GLY A 46 2.00 -1.41 13.21
N LEU A 47 2.86 -1.72 12.23
CA LEU A 47 3.07 -3.09 11.72
C LEU A 47 3.60 -4.03 12.80
N MET A 48 4.54 -3.58 13.62
CA MET A 48 5.05 -4.37 14.77
C MET A 48 3.93 -4.77 15.73
N ASN A 49 3.00 -3.85 16.03
CA ASN A 49 1.85 -4.16 16.88
C ASN A 49 0.91 -5.20 16.25
N HIS A 50 0.74 -5.20 14.91
CA HIS A 50 0.00 -6.24 14.23
C HIS A 50 0.73 -7.59 14.26
N LEU A 51 2.04 -7.62 14.01
CA LEU A 51 2.87 -8.83 14.10
C LEU A 51 2.81 -9.47 15.48
N LYS A 52 2.84 -8.69 16.56
CA LYS A 52 2.70 -9.22 17.94
C LYS A 52 1.38 -9.92 18.21
N ARG A 53 0.34 -9.63 17.43
CA ARG A 53 -0.97 -10.29 17.54
C ARG A 53 -1.04 -11.60 16.75
N LEU A 54 -0.05 -11.87 15.90
CA LEU A 54 0.02 -13.05 15.04
C LEU A 54 0.95 -14.10 15.64
N PRO A 55 0.59 -15.39 15.60
CA PRO A 55 1.43 -16.46 16.13
C PRO A 55 2.60 -16.78 15.18
N GLY A 56 3.62 -17.45 15.71
CA GLY A 56 4.69 -18.02 14.93
C GLY A 56 5.68 -17.01 14.33
N ASN A 57 5.81 -15.84 14.93
CA ASN A 57 6.86 -14.87 14.62
C ASN A 57 7.42 -14.25 15.90
N GLU A 58 8.58 -13.63 15.77
CA GLU A 58 9.25 -12.94 16.86
C GLU A 58 10.00 -11.71 16.33
N LEU A 59 9.80 -10.55 16.96
CA LEU A 59 10.54 -9.33 16.66
C LEU A 59 11.85 -9.36 17.44
N VAL A 60 12.99 -9.56 16.76
CA VAL A 60 14.28 -9.82 17.41
C VAL A 60 15.29 -8.69 17.26
N ALA A 61 15.08 -7.77 16.33
CA ALA A 61 15.96 -6.62 16.13
C ALA A 61 15.20 -5.41 15.61
N VAL A 62 15.66 -4.22 15.98
CA VAL A 62 15.14 -2.93 15.50
C VAL A 62 16.29 -2.03 15.07
N CYS A 63 16.10 -1.32 13.95
CA CYS A 63 17.09 -0.39 13.40
C CYS A 63 16.44 0.95 13.07
N ASP A 64 17.01 2.02 13.57
CA ASP A 64 16.69 3.39 13.14
C ASP A 64 17.94 4.25 13.31
N VAL A 65 18.09 5.25 12.47
CA VAL A 65 19.16 6.25 12.55
C VAL A 65 18.84 7.37 13.53
N TYR A 66 17.64 7.39 14.09
CA TYR A 66 17.21 8.28 15.17
C TYR A 66 16.89 7.47 16.44
N GLU A 67 17.80 7.53 17.41
CA GLU A 67 17.74 6.72 18.63
C GLU A 67 16.38 6.72 19.32
N PRO A 68 15.68 7.88 19.52
CA PRO A 68 14.37 7.87 20.18
C PRO A 68 13.31 7.01 19.49
N ARG A 69 13.32 6.94 18.16
CA ARG A 69 12.41 6.05 17.42
C ARG A 69 12.78 4.58 17.59
N MET A 70 14.08 4.29 17.58
CA MET A 70 14.61 2.95 17.83
C MET A 70 14.24 2.44 19.22
N LEU A 71 14.36 3.25 20.24
CA LEU A 71 13.99 2.89 21.62
C LEU A 71 12.48 2.61 21.76
N GLN A 72 11.61 3.46 21.16
CA GLN A 72 10.16 3.20 21.12
C GLN A 72 9.81 1.88 20.44
N ALA A 73 10.53 1.51 19.37
CA ALA A 73 10.33 0.25 18.71
C ALA A 73 10.85 -0.94 19.54
N ALA A 74 11.96 -0.78 20.23
CA ALA A 74 12.49 -1.79 21.13
C ALA A 74 11.52 -2.12 22.28
N GLU A 75 10.81 -1.14 22.82
CA GLU A 75 9.74 -1.35 23.80
C GLU A 75 8.63 -2.24 23.25
N ILE A 76 8.23 -2.04 21.97
CA ILE A 76 7.23 -2.87 21.31
C ILE A 76 7.78 -4.28 21.07
N ALA A 77 9.01 -4.42 20.58
CA ALA A 77 9.61 -5.72 20.27
C ALA A 77 9.84 -6.57 21.53
N GLY A 78 10.23 -5.94 22.63
CA GLY A 78 10.55 -6.58 23.90
C GLY A 78 12.01 -6.34 24.31
N THR A 79 12.33 -6.63 25.56
CA THR A 79 13.61 -6.29 26.20
C THR A 79 14.83 -6.98 25.59
N THR A 80 14.62 -8.10 24.89
CA THR A 80 15.69 -8.92 24.29
C THR A 80 16.02 -8.48 22.87
N ALA A 81 15.24 -7.58 22.25
CA ALA A 81 15.47 -7.14 20.89
C ALA A 81 16.79 -6.35 20.76
N THR A 82 17.59 -6.74 19.77
CA THR A 82 18.83 -6.04 19.44
C THR A 82 18.51 -4.66 18.83
N LYS A 83 19.23 -3.64 19.29
CA LYS A 83 19.12 -2.26 18.77
C LYS A 83 20.34 -1.90 17.97
N VAL A 84 20.18 -1.50 16.71
CA VAL A 84 21.28 -1.13 15.82
C VAL A 84 20.97 0.14 15.02
N ALA A 85 21.96 0.98 14.78
CA ALA A 85 21.84 2.16 13.93
C ALA A 85 22.11 1.86 12.45
N ASP A 86 22.77 0.75 12.14
CA ASP A 86 23.07 0.33 10.77
C ASP A 86 22.30 -0.95 10.43
N TYR A 87 21.40 -0.87 9.44
CA TYR A 87 20.55 -1.99 9.02
C TYR A 87 21.35 -3.21 8.52
N ARG A 88 22.57 -3.01 8.03
CA ARG A 88 23.43 -4.11 7.57
C ARG A 88 23.71 -5.11 8.67
N ARG A 89 23.77 -4.65 9.94
CA ARG A 89 23.90 -5.52 11.10
C ARG A 89 22.73 -6.49 11.27
N ILE A 90 21.52 -6.07 10.88
CA ILE A 90 20.36 -6.96 10.84
C ILE A 90 20.51 -7.97 9.69
N LEU A 91 20.98 -7.53 8.52
CA LEU A 91 21.12 -8.40 7.35
C LEU A 91 22.24 -9.45 7.53
N ASP A 92 23.31 -9.07 8.21
CA ASP A 92 24.46 -9.97 8.52
C ASP A 92 24.10 -11.05 9.56
N ASP A 93 23.07 -10.84 10.37
CA ASP A 93 22.63 -11.80 11.39
C ASP A 93 21.91 -12.98 10.74
N ARG A 94 22.54 -14.15 10.76
CA ARG A 94 21.96 -15.40 10.23
C ARG A 94 20.79 -15.93 11.06
N GLY A 95 20.62 -15.45 12.26
CA GLY A 95 19.48 -15.76 13.12
C GLY A 95 18.23 -14.94 12.82
N ILE A 96 18.24 -14.04 11.82
CA ILE A 96 17.08 -13.27 11.35
C ILE A 96 16.64 -13.85 10.01
N ASP A 97 15.36 -14.21 9.89
CA ASP A 97 14.78 -14.83 8.69
C ASP A 97 14.20 -13.79 7.73
N ALA A 98 13.61 -12.73 8.27
CA ALA A 98 12.87 -11.76 7.49
C ALA A 98 13.02 -10.33 8.04
N VAL A 99 12.75 -9.34 7.19
CA VAL A 99 12.79 -7.93 7.60
C VAL A 99 11.52 -7.18 7.20
N VAL A 100 11.13 -6.23 8.06
CA VAL A 100 10.12 -5.21 7.76
C VAL A 100 10.83 -3.89 7.51
N ILE A 101 10.61 -3.29 6.34
CA ILE A 101 11.21 -2.02 5.92
C ILE A 101 10.14 -0.93 5.95
N GLY A 102 10.28 0.03 6.85
CA GLY A 102 9.38 1.19 7.01
C GLY A 102 10.12 2.51 7.01
N THR A 103 11.19 2.60 6.25
CA THR A 103 11.99 3.81 5.99
C THR A 103 11.23 4.80 5.09
N PRO A 104 11.75 6.02 4.84
CA PRO A 104 11.32 6.84 3.72
C PRO A 104 11.55 6.16 2.36
N ASP A 105 10.79 6.58 1.33
CA ASP A 105 10.71 5.90 0.02
C ASP A 105 12.07 5.75 -0.66
N HIS A 106 12.94 6.76 -0.57
CA HIS A 106 14.27 6.78 -1.20
C HIS A 106 15.23 5.71 -0.69
N TRP A 107 14.89 5.04 0.42
CA TRP A 107 15.65 3.92 0.96
C TRP A 107 15.08 2.54 0.56
N HIS A 108 13.85 2.47 0.08
CA HIS A 108 13.14 1.19 -0.12
C HIS A 108 13.91 0.26 -1.05
N LYS A 109 14.36 0.74 -2.21
CA LYS A 109 15.12 -0.08 -3.17
C LYS A 109 16.38 -0.66 -2.53
N THR A 110 17.25 0.21 -2.01
CA THR A 110 18.57 -0.20 -1.51
C THR A 110 18.45 -1.25 -0.42
N ILE A 111 17.63 -0.98 0.60
CA ILE A 111 17.49 -1.90 1.74
C ILE A 111 16.81 -3.21 1.31
N THR A 112 15.82 -3.15 0.41
CA THR A 112 15.14 -4.36 -0.09
C THR A 112 16.10 -5.25 -0.87
N LEU A 113 16.89 -4.69 -1.78
CA LEU A 113 17.84 -5.47 -2.57
C LEU A 113 18.97 -6.04 -1.72
N ASP A 114 19.50 -5.27 -0.77
CA ASP A 114 20.50 -5.76 0.20
C ASP A 114 19.93 -6.91 1.05
N ALA A 115 18.66 -6.79 1.49
CA ALA A 115 18.00 -7.84 2.26
C ALA A 115 17.80 -9.14 1.45
N VAL A 116 17.36 -9.01 0.20
CA VAL A 116 17.21 -10.15 -0.72
C VAL A 116 18.56 -10.81 -1.00
N ALA A 117 19.61 -10.03 -1.23
CA ALA A 117 20.97 -10.54 -1.40
C ALA A 117 21.51 -11.23 -0.14
N GLY A 118 21.14 -10.73 1.05
CA GLY A 118 21.41 -11.34 2.35
C GLY A 118 20.54 -12.57 2.67
N GLY A 119 19.68 -13.01 1.74
CA GLY A 119 18.80 -14.17 1.90
C GLY A 119 17.59 -13.94 2.81
N LYS A 120 17.21 -12.69 3.08
CA LYS A 120 16.07 -12.36 3.94
C LYS A 120 14.78 -12.24 3.13
N ASP A 121 13.67 -12.75 3.68
CA ASP A 121 12.34 -12.41 3.21
C ASP A 121 11.98 -10.99 3.63
N VAL A 122 11.17 -10.28 2.83
CA VAL A 122 10.97 -8.83 3.00
C VAL A 122 9.49 -8.46 3.02
N TYR A 123 9.12 -7.61 3.96
CA TYR A 123 7.96 -6.74 3.86
C TYR A 123 8.45 -5.31 3.71
N VAL A 124 8.12 -4.64 2.61
CA VAL A 124 8.50 -3.24 2.37
C VAL A 124 7.25 -2.36 2.24
N GLU A 125 7.25 -1.19 2.87
CA GLU A 125 6.13 -0.25 2.76
C GLU A 125 5.99 0.31 1.35
N LYS A 126 4.79 0.78 1.04
CA LYS A 126 4.46 1.46 -0.23
C LYS A 126 4.90 2.96 -0.16
N PRO A 127 5.16 3.61 -1.32
CA PRO A 127 5.40 3.02 -2.63
C PRO A 127 6.66 2.16 -2.60
N VAL A 128 6.68 1.09 -3.37
CA VAL A 128 7.80 0.13 -3.29
C VAL A 128 9.13 0.73 -3.73
N SER A 129 9.12 1.78 -4.54
CA SER A 129 10.30 2.47 -5.07
C SER A 129 10.10 3.98 -5.16
N HIS A 130 11.19 4.72 -5.15
CA HIS A 130 11.20 6.17 -5.28
C HIS A 130 11.20 6.64 -6.75
N THR A 131 11.57 5.75 -7.69
CA THR A 131 11.52 6.01 -9.14
C THR A 131 11.01 4.77 -9.90
N ILE A 132 10.59 4.98 -11.16
CA ILE A 132 10.19 3.88 -12.06
C ILE A 132 11.37 2.91 -12.30
N ALA A 133 12.55 3.46 -12.56
CA ALA A 133 13.75 2.65 -12.83
C ALA A 133 14.15 1.77 -11.64
N GLU A 134 14.08 2.31 -10.42
CA GLU A 134 14.31 1.53 -9.20
C GLU A 134 13.34 0.35 -9.08
N GLY A 135 12.05 0.61 -9.33
CA GLY A 135 11.04 -0.45 -9.25
C GLY A 135 11.24 -1.54 -10.31
N ALA A 136 11.62 -1.18 -11.53
CA ALA A 136 11.96 -2.16 -12.58
C ALA A 136 13.17 -3.03 -12.22
N GLU A 137 14.24 -2.41 -11.65
CA GLU A 137 15.39 -3.15 -11.13
C GLU A 137 15.00 -4.10 -9.99
N MET A 138 14.16 -3.64 -9.05
CA MET A 138 13.66 -4.48 -7.95
C MET A 138 12.88 -5.68 -8.47
N VAL A 139 11.98 -5.49 -9.45
CA VAL A 139 11.25 -6.61 -10.07
C VAL A 139 12.22 -7.63 -10.64
N LYS A 140 13.18 -7.20 -11.46
CA LYS A 140 14.16 -8.09 -12.09
C LYS A 140 14.96 -8.92 -11.10
N VAL A 141 15.46 -8.29 -10.02
CA VAL A 141 16.30 -8.95 -9.01
C VAL A 141 15.47 -9.88 -8.13
N ILE A 142 14.30 -9.41 -7.66
CA ILE A 142 13.48 -10.16 -6.72
C ILE A 142 12.85 -11.39 -7.40
N GLU A 143 12.37 -11.28 -8.63
CA GLU A 143 11.82 -12.43 -9.37
C GLU A 143 12.87 -13.49 -9.74
N ALA A 144 14.13 -13.10 -9.83
CA ALA A 144 15.25 -14.04 -9.99
C ALA A 144 15.67 -14.68 -8.66
N SER A 145 15.17 -14.23 -7.54
CA SER A 145 15.52 -14.72 -6.21
C SER A 145 14.52 -15.77 -5.70
N LYS A 146 14.82 -16.33 -4.52
CA LYS A 146 13.91 -17.25 -3.81
C LYS A 146 13.17 -16.56 -2.65
N GLN A 147 13.48 -15.30 -2.38
CA GLN A 147 12.93 -14.56 -1.25
C GLN A 147 11.48 -14.14 -1.50
N ILE A 148 10.71 -14.20 -0.43
CA ILE A 148 9.33 -13.71 -0.43
C ILE A 148 9.37 -12.21 -0.16
N VAL A 149 8.91 -11.41 -1.12
CA VAL A 149 8.79 -9.96 -0.98
C VAL A 149 7.34 -9.54 -1.10
N GLN A 150 6.80 -8.91 -0.05
CA GLN A 150 5.46 -8.32 -0.02
C GLN A 150 5.53 -6.83 0.25
N THR A 151 4.63 -6.08 -0.38
CA THR A 151 4.53 -4.61 -0.23
C THR A 151 3.27 -4.21 0.53
N GLY A 152 3.32 -3.05 1.19
CA GLY A 152 2.27 -2.52 2.06
C GLY A 152 0.99 -2.04 1.37
N THR A 153 0.48 -2.75 0.35
CA THR A 153 -0.83 -2.50 -0.27
C THR A 153 -1.89 -3.46 0.28
N GLN A 154 -2.29 -3.23 1.53
CA GLN A 154 -3.11 -4.15 2.33
C GLN A 154 -4.52 -4.41 1.81
N GLN A 155 -5.04 -3.58 0.91
CA GLN A 155 -6.34 -3.80 0.27
C GLN A 155 -6.44 -5.17 -0.40
N ARG A 156 -5.34 -5.68 -0.96
CA ARG A 156 -5.28 -6.99 -1.60
C ARG A 156 -5.54 -8.20 -0.68
N SER A 157 -5.52 -7.97 0.63
CA SER A 157 -5.77 -9.01 1.64
C SER A 157 -6.99 -8.73 2.51
N TRP A 158 -7.74 -7.67 2.21
CA TRP A 158 -8.86 -7.22 3.04
C TRP A 158 -10.18 -7.73 2.47
N GLU A 159 -10.98 -8.40 3.28
CA GLU A 159 -12.13 -9.21 2.86
C GLU A 159 -13.10 -8.51 1.91
N HIS A 160 -13.57 -7.29 2.25
CA HIS A 160 -14.53 -6.60 1.40
C HIS A 160 -13.91 -6.10 0.08
N TRP A 161 -12.58 -5.88 0.04
CA TRP A 161 -11.87 -5.60 -1.22
C TRP A 161 -11.77 -6.85 -2.09
N VAL A 162 -11.53 -8.02 -1.50
CA VAL A 162 -11.56 -9.31 -2.22
C VAL A 162 -12.95 -9.57 -2.80
N LEU A 163 -14.00 -9.27 -2.03
CA LEU A 163 -15.38 -9.33 -2.51
C LEU A 163 -15.63 -8.33 -3.66
N GLY A 164 -15.09 -7.11 -3.57
CA GLY A 164 -15.17 -6.12 -4.64
C GLY A 164 -14.59 -6.64 -5.97
N LYS A 165 -13.41 -7.30 -5.90
CA LYS A 165 -12.84 -7.97 -7.08
C LYS A 165 -13.78 -9.03 -7.65
N ALA A 166 -14.37 -9.87 -6.80
CA ALA A 166 -15.31 -10.89 -7.26
C ALA A 166 -16.57 -10.30 -7.93
N ILE A 167 -17.07 -9.16 -7.46
CA ILE A 167 -18.17 -8.44 -8.09
C ILE A 167 -17.76 -7.92 -9.49
N ILE A 168 -16.57 -7.34 -9.62
CA ILE A 168 -16.03 -6.90 -10.93
C ILE A 168 -15.93 -8.11 -11.89
N ASP A 169 -15.31 -9.21 -11.43
CA ASP A 169 -15.08 -10.40 -12.23
C ASP A 169 -16.38 -11.11 -12.66
N SER A 170 -17.45 -10.93 -11.91
CA SER A 170 -18.77 -11.47 -12.28
C SER A 170 -19.44 -10.78 -13.46
N GLY A 171 -18.87 -9.65 -13.94
CA GLY A 171 -19.43 -8.87 -15.04
C GLY A 171 -20.68 -8.06 -14.68
N ARG A 172 -21.08 -8.00 -13.40
CA ARG A 172 -22.31 -7.31 -12.96
C ARG A 172 -22.31 -5.81 -13.25
N LEU A 173 -21.14 -5.19 -13.41
CA LEU A 173 -21.03 -3.78 -13.79
C LEU A 173 -21.16 -3.56 -15.30
N GLY A 174 -21.13 -4.61 -16.12
CA GLY A 174 -21.03 -4.46 -17.57
C GLY A 174 -19.68 -3.92 -18.02
N GLN A 175 -19.67 -3.04 -19.02
CA GLN A 175 -18.46 -2.38 -19.50
C GLN A 175 -18.10 -1.20 -18.58
N ILE A 176 -17.02 -1.36 -17.82
CA ILE A 176 -16.49 -0.27 -16.99
C ILE A 176 -15.71 0.68 -17.89
N THR A 177 -16.11 1.95 -17.92
CA THR A 177 -15.48 3.01 -18.74
C THR A 177 -14.76 4.06 -17.89
N PHE A 178 -15.10 4.15 -16.61
CA PHE A 178 -14.54 5.16 -15.73
C PHE A 178 -14.34 4.63 -14.31
N VAL A 179 -13.16 4.93 -13.74
CA VAL A 179 -12.85 4.67 -12.32
C VAL A 179 -12.48 5.99 -11.66
N GLN A 180 -13.27 6.43 -10.70
CA GLN A 180 -12.94 7.60 -9.89
C GLN A 180 -12.22 7.14 -8.64
N THR A 181 -11.10 7.81 -8.30
CA THR A 181 -10.39 7.59 -7.04
C THR A 181 -10.14 8.93 -6.36
N TYR A 182 -10.21 8.96 -5.04
CA TYR A 182 -9.96 10.18 -4.29
C TYR A 182 -9.40 9.88 -2.90
N TRP A 183 -8.60 10.83 -2.36
CA TRP A 183 -8.14 10.78 -0.98
C TRP A 183 -8.02 12.18 -0.41
N TYR A 184 -8.77 12.42 0.64
CA TYR A 184 -8.80 13.67 1.37
C TYR A 184 -8.25 13.45 2.76
N GLN A 185 -7.21 14.20 3.12
CA GLN A 185 -6.56 14.10 4.40
C GLN A 185 -6.27 15.50 4.93
N HIS A 186 -6.37 15.69 6.24
CA HIS A 186 -5.95 16.94 6.84
C HIS A 186 -4.52 16.82 7.35
N ALA A 187 -3.61 17.60 6.80
CA ALA A 187 -2.24 17.72 7.27
C ALA A 187 -1.92 19.17 7.67
N ARG A 188 -0.99 19.33 8.56
CA ARG A 188 -0.46 20.63 8.96
C ARG A 188 1.05 20.63 8.81
N ALA A 189 1.60 21.73 8.32
CA ALA A 189 3.03 22.00 8.32
C ALA A 189 3.39 22.92 9.51
N GLY A 190 4.60 22.78 10.02
CA GLY A 190 5.07 23.55 11.18
C GLY A 190 4.82 22.80 12.52
N ASN A 191 5.24 23.40 13.60
CA ASN A 191 5.12 22.87 14.97
C ASN A 191 5.73 21.46 15.12
N TYR A 192 6.96 21.27 14.63
CA TYR A 192 7.68 20.01 14.77
C TYR A 192 8.27 19.88 16.18
N THR A 193 8.20 18.68 16.73
CA THR A 193 8.94 18.37 17.95
C THR A 193 10.43 18.60 17.69
N PRO A 194 11.17 19.30 18.57
CA PRO A 194 12.60 19.43 18.42
C PRO A 194 13.29 18.08 18.27
N VAL A 195 14.23 17.99 17.33
CA VAL A 195 15.03 16.80 17.11
C VAL A 195 16.35 16.95 17.86
N ASP A 196 16.65 15.98 18.70
CA ASP A 196 17.96 15.89 19.35
C ASP A 196 18.98 15.43 18.30
N MET A 197 19.80 16.35 17.82
CA MET A 197 20.77 16.13 16.76
C MET A 197 21.92 15.20 17.18
N ASP A 198 22.22 15.10 18.48
CA ASP A 198 23.23 14.15 19.00
C ASP A 198 22.75 12.70 18.89
N LYS A 199 21.44 12.50 18.71
CA LYS A 199 20.77 11.19 18.56
C LYS A 199 20.32 10.88 17.15
N LEU A 200 20.61 11.74 16.18
CA LEU A 200 20.24 11.55 14.78
C LEU A 200 21.50 11.45 13.90
N ASP A 201 21.71 10.33 13.25
CA ASP A 201 22.64 10.23 12.12
C ASP A 201 21.99 10.76 10.85
N TRP A 202 22.01 12.10 10.67
CA TRP A 202 21.41 12.77 9.54
C TRP A 202 22.03 12.34 8.20
N LYS A 203 23.34 12.14 8.15
CA LYS A 203 24.03 11.69 6.94
C LYS A 203 23.54 10.32 6.49
N ARG A 204 23.38 9.39 7.43
CA ARG A 204 22.83 8.07 7.13
C ARG A 204 21.33 8.13 6.81
N TRP A 205 20.59 9.06 7.43
CA TRP A 205 19.19 9.27 7.08
C TRP A 205 19.03 9.73 5.62
N LEU A 206 19.89 10.64 5.13
CA LEU A 206 19.91 11.10 3.74
C LEU A 206 20.23 9.96 2.76
N GLY A 207 21.17 9.10 3.10
CA GLY A 207 21.53 7.93 2.27
C GLY A 207 21.85 8.28 0.83
N PRO A 208 21.06 7.80 -0.14
CA PRO A 208 21.30 8.07 -1.56
C PRO A 208 20.87 9.48 -2.01
N ALA A 209 20.14 10.22 -1.18
CA ALA A 209 19.75 11.59 -1.51
C ALA A 209 20.95 12.55 -1.46
N ALA A 210 20.85 13.68 -2.16
CA ALA A 210 21.90 14.70 -2.16
C ALA A 210 22.18 15.20 -0.73
N ASP A 211 23.45 15.46 -0.44
CA ASP A 211 23.88 16.03 0.84
C ASP A 211 23.26 17.40 1.06
N GLN A 212 22.68 17.60 2.24
CA GLN A 212 21.96 18.82 2.58
C GLN A 212 21.87 19.01 4.09
N PRO A 213 21.77 20.27 4.56
CA PRO A 213 21.64 20.53 5.99
C PRO A 213 20.31 19.97 6.52
N PHE A 214 20.33 19.60 7.82
CA PHE A 214 19.12 19.16 8.50
C PHE A 214 18.07 20.27 8.53
N ARG A 215 16.84 19.87 8.22
CA ARG A 215 15.64 20.71 8.32
C ARG A 215 14.50 19.87 8.89
N PRO A 216 13.84 20.30 10.00
CA PRO A 216 12.82 19.52 10.68
C PRO A 216 11.68 19.10 9.77
N GLU A 217 11.21 20.00 8.88
CA GLU A 217 10.15 19.72 7.94
C GLU A 217 10.52 18.59 6.96
N ARG A 218 11.76 18.52 6.49
CA ARG A 218 12.23 17.45 5.60
C ARG A 218 12.32 16.10 6.33
N PHE A 219 12.66 16.11 7.61
CA PHE A 219 12.72 14.90 8.43
C PHE A 219 11.34 14.35 8.81
N TYR A 220 10.41 15.22 9.23
CA TYR A 220 9.08 14.80 9.68
C TYR A 220 8.09 14.59 8.52
N GLN A 221 8.19 15.42 7.50
CA GLN A 221 7.27 15.45 6.35
C GLN A 221 7.97 15.11 5.03
N TRP A 222 8.94 14.24 5.09
CA TRP A 222 9.77 13.81 3.97
C TRP A 222 8.98 13.43 2.72
N ARG A 223 7.76 12.91 2.86
CA ARG A 223 6.85 12.54 1.76
C ARG A 223 6.59 13.67 0.78
N HIS A 224 6.67 14.92 1.23
CA HIS A 224 6.35 16.10 0.46
C HIS A 224 7.57 16.78 -0.18
N TYR A 225 8.73 16.14 -0.10
CA TYR A 225 10.00 16.60 -0.68
C TYR A 225 10.49 15.59 -1.70
N TRP A 226 10.77 16.06 -2.94
CA TRP A 226 11.07 15.20 -4.08
C TRP A 226 12.32 14.33 -3.90
N ASP A 227 13.24 14.73 -3.02
CA ASP A 227 14.43 13.95 -2.69
C ASP A 227 14.11 12.65 -1.92
N PHE A 228 12.96 12.58 -1.27
CA PHE A 228 12.65 11.51 -0.31
C PHE A 228 11.34 10.78 -0.58
N GLY A 229 10.40 11.42 -1.26
CA GLY A 229 9.08 10.90 -1.60
C GLY A 229 8.48 11.61 -2.80
N GLY A 230 7.23 11.35 -3.13
CA GLY A 230 6.54 11.93 -4.29
C GLY A 230 5.18 12.55 -3.97
N GLY A 231 5.00 13.04 -2.75
CA GLY A 231 3.80 13.77 -2.32
C GLY A 231 2.53 12.94 -2.32
N CYS A 232 1.41 13.62 -2.43
CA CYS A 232 0.06 13.04 -2.39
C CYS A 232 -0.15 11.90 -3.41
N VAL A 233 0.51 11.98 -4.56
CA VAL A 233 0.38 11.00 -5.64
C VAL A 233 1.02 9.67 -5.26
N THR A 234 2.29 9.64 -4.87
CA THR A 234 2.95 8.37 -4.53
C THR A 234 2.60 7.88 -3.13
N ASP A 235 2.27 8.77 -2.19
CA ASP A 235 1.88 8.35 -0.84
C ASP A 235 0.44 7.81 -0.81
N LEU A 236 -0.54 8.51 -1.37
CA LEU A 236 -1.96 8.20 -1.20
C LEU A 236 -2.57 7.51 -2.44
N MET A 237 -2.35 8.02 -3.66
CA MET A 237 -2.89 7.43 -4.88
C MET A 237 -2.42 5.99 -5.09
N THR A 238 -1.19 5.65 -4.68
CA THR A 238 -0.63 4.30 -4.83
C THR A 238 -1.56 3.22 -4.23
N HIS A 239 -2.23 3.48 -3.13
CA HIS A 239 -3.20 2.54 -2.55
C HIS A 239 -4.38 2.27 -3.48
N TRP A 240 -4.91 3.32 -4.11
CA TRP A 240 -6.10 3.21 -4.94
C TRP A 240 -5.78 2.73 -6.34
N ILE A 241 -4.68 3.19 -6.92
CA ILE A 241 -4.30 2.76 -8.26
C ILE A 241 -3.87 1.28 -8.28
N ASP A 242 -3.33 0.76 -7.16
CA ASP A 242 -3.11 -0.68 -6.98
C ASP A 242 -4.41 -1.48 -7.11
N VAL A 243 -5.51 -0.99 -6.54
CA VAL A 243 -6.83 -1.61 -6.67
C VAL A 243 -7.37 -1.51 -8.10
N VAL A 244 -7.14 -0.37 -8.79
CA VAL A 244 -7.52 -0.23 -10.21
C VAL A 244 -6.78 -1.27 -11.07
N HIS A 245 -5.46 -1.41 -10.90
CA HIS A 245 -4.67 -2.44 -11.59
C HIS A 245 -5.22 -3.85 -11.31
N TRP A 246 -5.50 -4.14 -10.05
CA TRP A 246 -5.99 -5.45 -9.61
C TRP A 246 -7.38 -5.76 -10.16
N TYR A 247 -8.33 -4.83 -10.03
CA TYR A 247 -9.73 -5.07 -10.42
C TYR A 247 -9.91 -5.11 -11.92
N MET A 248 -9.22 -4.21 -12.65
CA MET A 248 -9.32 -4.10 -14.10
C MET A 248 -8.36 -5.02 -14.85
N ASP A 249 -7.48 -5.73 -14.13
CA ASP A 249 -6.46 -6.62 -14.72
C ASP A 249 -5.70 -5.92 -15.85
N VAL A 250 -4.98 -4.83 -15.51
CA VAL A 250 -4.17 -4.01 -16.40
C VAL A 250 -2.78 -3.78 -15.84
N ASP A 251 -1.76 -3.75 -16.72
CA ASP A 251 -0.37 -3.58 -16.29
C ASP A 251 0.03 -2.12 -16.13
N ALA A 252 -0.29 -1.27 -17.10
CA ALA A 252 0.12 0.13 -17.11
C ALA A 252 -0.94 1.01 -17.78
N PRO A 253 -1.01 2.30 -17.44
CA PRO A 253 -1.77 3.27 -18.24
C PRO A 253 -1.05 3.54 -19.57
N LEU A 254 -1.79 3.99 -20.57
CA LEU A 254 -1.28 4.46 -21.85
C LEU A 254 -0.71 5.87 -21.74
N SER A 255 -1.36 6.70 -20.91
CA SER A 255 -0.96 8.09 -20.70
C SER A 255 -1.44 8.60 -19.33
N ALA A 256 -0.81 9.69 -18.88
CA ALA A 256 -1.20 10.43 -17.69
C ALA A 256 -1.17 11.94 -17.95
N ALA A 257 -2.11 12.66 -17.35
CA ALA A 257 -2.09 14.11 -17.23
C ALA A 257 -2.41 14.49 -15.78
N ALA A 258 -1.74 15.50 -15.25
CA ALA A 258 -1.96 15.93 -13.87
C ALA A 258 -1.77 17.43 -13.71
N THR A 259 -2.49 18.01 -12.75
CA THR A 259 -2.34 19.39 -12.32
C THR A 259 -2.45 19.48 -10.80
N GLY A 260 -1.73 20.41 -10.21
CA GLY A 260 -1.74 20.61 -8.76
C GLY A 260 -0.73 21.65 -8.33
N ARG A 261 -0.92 22.19 -7.14
CA ARG A 261 0.04 23.11 -6.51
C ARG A 261 -0.18 23.19 -5.00
N ASN A 262 0.70 23.89 -4.33
CA ASN A 262 0.55 24.23 -2.93
C ASN A 262 -0.37 25.46 -2.78
N TYR A 263 -1.66 25.20 -2.55
CA TYR A 263 -2.65 26.28 -2.31
C TYR A 263 -2.59 26.77 -0.87
N ASN A 264 -2.40 25.86 0.08
CA ASN A 264 -2.40 26.12 1.53
C ASN A 264 -1.01 25.96 2.15
N ILE A 265 -0.33 24.84 1.93
CA ILE A 265 0.91 24.51 2.63
C ILE A 265 2.12 24.86 1.75
N LYS A 266 2.59 26.11 1.84
CA LYS A 266 3.68 26.65 1.02
C LYS A 266 5.07 26.07 1.30
N LEU A 267 5.21 25.36 2.43
CA LEU A 267 6.49 24.80 2.88
C LEU A 267 6.91 23.55 2.08
N TRP A 268 5.96 22.85 1.48
CA TRP A 268 6.20 21.61 0.75
C TRP A 268 6.62 21.87 -0.70
N GLU A 269 7.40 20.94 -1.26
CA GLU A 269 7.76 20.93 -2.69
C GLU A 269 6.67 20.28 -3.53
N ALA A 270 6.17 19.12 -3.08
CA ALA A 270 5.05 18.44 -3.73
C ALA A 270 3.72 19.14 -3.40
N PRO A 271 2.76 19.18 -4.35
CA PRO A 271 1.47 19.83 -4.16
C PRO A 271 0.69 19.30 -2.94
N ASP A 272 0.03 20.21 -2.24
CA ASP A 272 -0.96 19.84 -1.22
C ASP A 272 -2.31 19.45 -1.80
N THR A 273 -2.58 19.83 -3.05
CA THR A 273 -3.81 19.50 -3.78
C THR A 273 -3.45 19.18 -5.22
N VAL A 274 -3.93 18.03 -5.71
CA VAL A 274 -3.60 17.48 -7.03
C VAL A 274 -4.79 16.75 -7.64
N THR A 275 -4.91 16.86 -8.97
CA THR A 275 -5.82 16.04 -9.77
C THR A 275 -5.01 15.38 -10.89
N ALA A 276 -5.25 14.09 -11.13
CA ALA A 276 -4.65 13.33 -12.22
C ALA A 276 -5.71 12.56 -12.99
N THR A 277 -5.45 12.37 -14.29
CA THR A 277 -6.24 11.51 -15.18
C THR A 277 -5.29 10.54 -15.89
N LEU A 278 -5.74 9.29 -16.02
CA LEU A 278 -4.97 8.17 -16.55
C LEU A 278 -5.83 7.46 -17.59
N GLU A 279 -5.30 7.29 -18.80
CA GLU A 279 -5.93 6.45 -19.81
C GLU A 279 -5.34 5.04 -19.73
N PHE A 280 -6.19 4.03 -19.75
CA PHE A 280 -5.78 2.64 -19.68
C PHE A 280 -6.14 1.86 -20.95
N PRO A 281 -5.46 0.74 -21.23
CA PRO A 281 -5.98 -0.25 -22.16
C PRO A 281 -7.36 -0.76 -21.69
N LYS A 282 -8.09 -1.49 -22.56
CA LYS A 282 -9.47 -1.95 -22.29
C LYS A 282 -10.52 -0.81 -22.26
N ASN A 283 -10.22 0.34 -22.89
CA ASN A 283 -11.17 1.44 -23.12
C ASN A 283 -11.78 2.03 -21.83
N PHE A 284 -10.97 2.24 -20.81
CA PHE A 284 -11.39 2.98 -19.63
C PHE A 284 -10.35 4.02 -19.22
N MET A 285 -10.79 4.98 -18.43
CA MET A 285 -9.93 5.94 -17.78
C MET A 285 -10.11 5.92 -16.26
N ALA A 286 -9.07 6.31 -15.54
CA ALA A 286 -9.15 6.55 -14.11
C ALA A 286 -8.82 8.00 -13.79
N SER A 287 -9.44 8.56 -12.74
CA SER A 287 -9.09 9.86 -12.17
C SER A 287 -8.62 9.69 -10.72
N TYR A 288 -7.77 10.61 -10.29
CA TYR A 288 -7.40 10.77 -8.89
C TYR A 288 -7.56 12.23 -8.46
N VAL A 289 -8.20 12.44 -7.33
CA VAL A 289 -8.27 13.74 -6.66
C VAL A 289 -7.72 13.59 -5.25
N GLY A 290 -6.65 14.32 -4.94
CA GLY A 290 -6.02 14.29 -3.63
C GLY A 290 -5.85 15.67 -3.02
N THR A 291 -6.14 15.79 -1.72
CA THR A 291 -5.83 17.01 -0.97
C THR A 291 -5.42 16.68 0.46
N TYR A 292 -4.49 17.48 0.97
CA TYR A 292 -4.10 17.49 2.38
C TYR A 292 -4.76 18.61 3.20
N VAL A 293 -5.75 19.31 2.63
CA VAL A 293 -6.39 20.47 3.26
C VAL A 293 -7.65 20.09 4.04
N SER A 294 -8.35 19.06 3.62
CA SER A 294 -9.61 18.58 4.21
C SER A 294 -9.61 17.07 4.28
N LYS A 295 -10.30 16.48 5.27
CA LYS A 295 -10.46 15.04 5.43
C LYS A 295 -11.90 14.54 5.34
N VAL A 296 -12.84 15.40 5.03
CA VAL A 296 -14.23 14.97 4.84
C VAL A 296 -14.29 13.99 3.69
N ASP A 297 -15.05 12.89 3.86
CA ASP A 297 -15.15 11.73 2.97
C ASP A 297 -13.89 10.85 2.86
N ASP A 298 -12.82 11.16 3.60
CA ASP A 298 -11.57 10.37 3.69
C ASP A 298 -11.02 9.98 2.31
N GLY A 299 -11.35 8.77 1.80
CA GLY A 299 -10.91 8.33 0.48
C GLY A 299 -11.60 7.04 0.03
N GLY A 300 -11.71 6.88 -1.30
CA GLY A 300 -12.37 5.73 -1.88
C GLY A 300 -12.22 5.60 -3.38
N LEU A 301 -12.89 4.60 -3.93
CA LEU A 301 -12.98 4.34 -5.36
C LEU A 301 -14.44 4.11 -5.78
N GLU A 302 -14.73 4.54 -7.02
CA GLU A 302 -16.00 4.25 -7.69
C GLU A 302 -15.70 3.68 -9.07
N PHE A 303 -16.11 2.44 -9.32
CA PHE A 303 -16.06 1.79 -10.64
C PHE A 303 -17.42 1.97 -11.31
N ARG A 304 -17.46 2.64 -12.47
CA ARG A 304 -18.67 2.97 -13.20
C ARG A 304 -18.74 2.19 -14.50
N GLY A 305 -19.66 1.25 -14.56
CA GLY A 305 -20.01 0.48 -15.76
C GLY A 305 -21.40 0.82 -16.26
N ASP A 306 -21.76 0.32 -17.43
CA ASP A 306 -23.05 0.55 -18.08
C ASP A 306 -24.21 -0.26 -17.47
N LEU A 307 -23.94 -1.23 -16.60
CA LEU A 307 -24.95 -2.02 -15.88
C LEU A 307 -24.90 -1.82 -14.36
N GLY A 308 -23.90 -1.09 -13.83
CA GLY A 308 -23.82 -0.85 -12.39
C GLY A 308 -22.61 -0.08 -11.95
N THR A 309 -22.66 0.36 -10.69
CA THR A 309 -21.60 1.12 -10.02
C THR A 309 -21.17 0.41 -8.75
N LEU A 310 -19.87 0.19 -8.58
CA LEU A 310 -19.27 -0.29 -7.33
C LEU A 310 -18.57 0.87 -6.63
N LYS A 311 -18.99 1.19 -5.41
CA LYS A 311 -18.31 2.13 -4.51
C LYS A 311 -17.62 1.35 -3.40
N ILE A 312 -16.35 1.63 -3.17
CA ILE A 312 -15.57 0.94 -2.14
C ILE A 312 -14.60 1.90 -1.46
N ASP A 313 -14.57 1.83 -0.15
CA ASP A 313 -13.65 2.57 0.71
C ASP A 313 -13.16 1.66 1.86
N ARG A 314 -12.40 2.22 2.82
CA ARG A 314 -11.88 1.45 3.95
C ARG A 314 -12.95 1.01 4.96
N THR A 315 -14.17 1.52 4.84
CA THR A 315 -15.26 1.26 5.79
C THR A 315 -16.35 0.38 5.22
N ARG A 316 -16.52 0.39 3.89
CA ARG A 316 -17.61 -0.31 3.22
C ARG A 316 -17.34 -0.61 1.76
N LEU A 317 -18.15 -1.52 1.24
CA LEU A 317 -18.38 -1.79 -0.18
C LEU A 317 -19.87 -1.67 -0.45
N ALA A 318 -20.25 -0.98 -1.53
CA ALA A 318 -21.64 -0.86 -1.99
C ALA A 318 -21.70 -1.06 -3.50
N PHE A 319 -22.51 -2.02 -3.95
CA PHE A 319 -22.80 -2.21 -5.38
C PHE A 319 -24.23 -1.76 -5.67
N TYR A 320 -24.35 -0.93 -6.69
CA TYR A 320 -25.61 -0.39 -7.21
C TYR A 320 -25.83 -0.91 -8.62
N ARG A 321 -27.00 -1.49 -8.88
CA ARG A 321 -27.41 -1.78 -10.24
C ARG A 321 -27.85 -0.48 -10.91
N ASP A 322 -27.39 -0.27 -12.13
CA ASP A 322 -27.80 0.87 -12.95
C ASP A 322 -28.86 0.35 -13.92
N ASP A 323 -30.13 0.52 -13.55
CA ASP A 323 -31.24 0.24 -14.46
C ASP A 323 -31.72 1.53 -15.12
N ALA A 324 -32.26 1.41 -16.31
CA ALA A 324 -32.72 2.55 -17.12
C ALA A 324 -33.87 3.37 -16.48
N ALA A 325 -34.30 3.00 -15.28
CA ALA A 325 -35.37 3.67 -14.52
C ALA A 325 -34.86 4.83 -13.63
N ASN A 326 -33.55 5.08 -13.58
CA ASN A 326 -33.02 6.21 -12.82
C ASN A 326 -33.38 7.55 -13.45
N VAL A 327 -34.42 8.17 -12.93
CA VAL A 327 -34.88 9.50 -13.38
C VAL A 327 -33.96 10.58 -12.76
N PRO A 328 -33.41 11.53 -13.56
CA PRO A 328 -32.60 12.61 -13.02
C PRO A 328 -33.34 13.38 -11.91
N GLY A 329 -32.65 13.65 -10.81
CA GLY A 329 -33.18 14.36 -9.64
C GLY A 329 -33.85 13.50 -8.58
N THR A 330 -33.89 12.17 -8.74
CA THR A 330 -34.27 11.25 -7.67
C THR A 330 -33.08 10.97 -6.72
N LEU A 331 -33.39 10.52 -5.50
CA LEU A 331 -32.38 10.09 -4.54
C LEU A 331 -31.57 8.93 -5.15
N ALA A 332 -30.28 8.84 -4.77
CA ALA A 332 -29.46 7.70 -5.15
C ALA A 332 -30.16 6.37 -4.76
N PRO A 333 -30.16 5.36 -5.64
CA PRO A 333 -30.79 4.09 -5.35
C PRO A 333 -30.16 3.42 -4.11
N GLU A 334 -30.92 2.58 -3.44
CA GLU A 334 -30.37 1.72 -2.40
C GLU A 334 -29.40 0.70 -3.02
N PRO A 335 -28.27 0.39 -2.37
CA PRO A 335 -27.35 -0.59 -2.90
C PRO A 335 -27.97 -1.98 -2.91
N GLU A 336 -27.79 -2.72 -4.00
CA GLU A 336 -28.15 -4.15 -4.08
C GLU A 336 -27.26 -5.00 -3.16
N THR A 337 -26.02 -4.59 -2.97
CA THR A 337 -25.10 -5.22 -2.04
C THR A 337 -24.44 -4.16 -1.17
N LEU A 338 -24.50 -4.30 0.13
CA LEU A 338 -23.81 -3.43 1.09
C LEU A 338 -23.08 -4.29 2.10
N VAL A 339 -21.75 -4.14 2.18
CA VAL A 339 -20.90 -4.81 3.16
C VAL A 339 -20.10 -3.76 3.92
N ARG A 340 -20.14 -3.81 5.24
CA ARG A 340 -19.31 -2.97 6.11
C ARG A 340 -18.01 -3.69 6.46
N SER A 341 -16.93 -2.96 6.49
CA SER A 341 -15.62 -3.48 6.87
C SER A 341 -15.56 -3.79 8.37
N SER A 342 -14.84 -4.83 8.74
CA SER A 342 -14.60 -5.26 10.13
C SER A 342 -13.17 -4.98 10.62
N GLY A 343 -12.45 -4.04 10.05
CA GLY A 343 -11.07 -3.76 10.47
C GLY A 343 -10.27 -2.96 9.46
N ASP A 344 -8.95 -2.98 9.56
CA ASP A 344 -8.06 -2.21 8.70
C ASP A 344 -7.31 -3.04 7.63
N GLY A 345 -7.54 -4.34 7.59
CA GLY A 345 -6.90 -5.27 6.64
C GLY A 345 -5.40 -5.51 6.86
N THR A 346 -4.74 -4.70 7.70
CA THR A 346 -3.30 -4.83 7.93
C THR A 346 -2.96 -6.17 8.59
N LEU A 347 -3.77 -6.62 9.54
CA LEU A 347 -3.55 -7.89 10.23
C LEU A 347 -3.57 -9.07 9.26
N THR A 348 -4.60 -9.15 8.42
CA THR A 348 -4.76 -10.19 7.39
C THR A 348 -3.62 -10.14 6.37
N HIS A 349 -3.17 -8.94 6.02
CA HIS A 349 -2.08 -8.74 5.09
C HIS A 349 -0.73 -9.21 5.65
N MET A 350 -0.44 -8.92 6.93
CA MET A 350 0.75 -9.43 7.61
C MET A 350 0.67 -10.95 7.79
N GLN A 351 -0.49 -11.51 8.07
CA GLN A 351 -0.69 -12.97 8.13
C GLN A 351 -0.38 -13.61 6.77
N ASN A 352 -0.89 -13.04 5.66
CA ASN A 352 -0.57 -13.52 4.31
C ASN A 352 0.95 -13.55 4.05
N TRP A 353 1.68 -12.51 4.46
CA TRP A 353 3.15 -12.49 4.34
C TRP A 353 3.81 -13.62 5.11
N LEU A 354 3.45 -13.81 6.39
CA LEU A 354 4.00 -14.89 7.21
C LEU A 354 3.68 -16.28 6.64
N ASP A 355 2.48 -16.48 6.11
CA ASP A 355 2.06 -17.73 5.48
C ASP A 355 2.83 -17.99 4.16
N CYS A 356 3.09 -16.93 3.39
CA CYS A 356 3.91 -17.02 2.17
C CYS A 356 5.38 -17.33 2.48
N ILE A 357 5.95 -16.78 3.57
CA ILE A 357 7.28 -17.16 4.02
C ILE A 357 7.34 -18.66 4.31
N ARG A 358 6.37 -19.23 5.03
CA ARG A 358 6.33 -20.66 5.35
C ARG A 358 6.09 -21.55 4.15
N SER A 359 5.16 -21.16 3.29
CA SER A 359 4.72 -21.97 2.15
C SER A 359 5.54 -21.76 0.89
N ARG A 360 6.34 -20.69 0.84
CA ARG A 360 7.06 -20.21 -0.35
C ARG A 360 6.13 -19.86 -1.53
N LYS A 361 4.85 -19.61 -1.27
CA LYS A 361 3.88 -19.14 -2.26
C LYS A 361 4.01 -17.64 -2.48
N THR A 362 3.59 -17.18 -3.66
CA THR A 362 3.57 -15.75 -4.02
C THR A 362 2.60 -14.99 -3.11
N PRO A 363 3.01 -13.90 -2.47
CA PRO A 363 2.13 -13.09 -1.64
C PRO A 363 1.14 -12.26 -2.46
N ASN A 364 0.05 -11.83 -1.83
CA ASN A 364 -1.01 -11.05 -2.49
C ASN A 364 -0.52 -9.74 -3.10
N ALA A 365 0.45 -9.09 -2.47
CA ALA A 365 1.07 -7.84 -2.93
C ALA A 365 2.55 -8.05 -3.25
N HIS A 366 2.84 -8.96 -4.19
CA HIS A 366 4.20 -9.25 -4.63
C HIS A 366 4.82 -8.09 -5.43
N ILE A 367 6.12 -8.14 -5.64
CA ILE A 367 6.92 -7.03 -6.19
C ILE A 367 6.39 -6.49 -7.51
N ARG A 368 5.92 -7.34 -8.43
CA ARG A 368 5.43 -6.90 -9.74
C ARG A 368 4.18 -6.02 -9.61
N VAL A 369 3.17 -6.44 -8.83
CA VAL A 369 1.95 -5.63 -8.64
C VAL A 369 2.25 -4.34 -7.86
N ALA A 370 3.19 -4.38 -6.93
CA ALA A 370 3.65 -3.19 -6.22
C ALA A 370 4.33 -2.18 -7.17
N HIS A 371 5.16 -2.67 -8.10
CA HIS A 371 5.80 -1.83 -9.11
C HIS A 371 4.79 -1.25 -10.10
N GLN A 372 3.76 -2.00 -10.51
CA GLN A 372 2.68 -1.49 -11.37
C GLN A 372 2.02 -0.25 -10.76
N ALA A 373 1.66 -0.32 -9.48
CA ALA A 373 1.05 0.79 -8.76
C ALA A 373 2.02 1.99 -8.58
N ALA A 374 3.27 1.71 -8.20
CA ALA A 374 4.30 2.75 -8.04
C ALA A 374 4.62 3.43 -9.38
N ARG A 375 4.82 2.66 -10.46
CA ARG A 375 5.06 3.16 -11.82
C ARG A 375 3.95 4.11 -12.27
N THR A 376 2.69 3.74 -12.07
CA THR A 376 1.54 4.57 -12.44
C THR A 376 1.51 5.86 -11.64
N SER A 377 1.81 5.81 -10.35
CA SER A 377 1.90 7.01 -9.50
C SER A 377 3.06 7.92 -9.94
N HIS A 378 4.21 7.35 -10.27
CA HIS A 378 5.35 8.11 -10.80
C HIS A 378 5.06 8.71 -12.16
N LEU A 379 4.30 8.03 -13.04
CA LEU A 379 3.88 8.58 -14.32
C LEU A 379 2.98 9.81 -14.14
N ALA A 380 2.03 9.76 -13.19
CA ALA A 380 1.21 10.93 -12.84
C ALA A 380 2.06 12.09 -12.30
N ASN A 381 3.06 11.82 -11.46
CA ASN A 381 4.01 12.84 -10.99
C ASN A 381 4.88 13.40 -12.13
N ALA A 382 5.26 12.57 -13.10
CA ALA A 382 5.99 13.05 -14.28
C ALA A 382 5.15 14.02 -15.10
N ALA A 383 3.87 13.70 -15.34
CA ALA A 383 2.93 14.60 -16.03
C ALA A 383 2.71 15.91 -15.25
N LEU A 384 2.56 15.82 -13.92
CA LEU A 384 2.44 16.99 -13.05
C LEU A 384 3.64 17.92 -13.15
N ARG A 385 4.85 17.38 -13.08
CA ARG A 385 6.11 18.15 -13.16
C ARG A 385 6.39 18.68 -14.56
N ALA A 386 6.00 17.94 -15.61
CA ALA A 386 6.13 18.39 -16.99
C ALA A 386 5.09 19.48 -17.37
N GLY A 387 3.96 19.54 -16.66
CA GLY A 387 2.87 20.47 -16.98
C GLY A 387 2.07 20.10 -18.22
N HIS A 388 2.24 18.89 -18.75
CA HIS A 388 1.52 18.38 -19.91
C HIS A 388 1.29 16.86 -19.79
N ARG A 389 0.45 16.30 -20.69
CA ARG A 389 0.22 14.86 -20.80
C ARG A 389 1.51 14.16 -21.20
N VAL A 390 1.82 13.05 -20.53
CA VAL A 390 2.92 12.14 -20.88
C VAL A 390 2.35 10.77 -21.28
N LYS A 391 3.05 10.05 -22.15
CA LYS A 391 2.70 8.69 -22.59
C LYS A 391 3.64 7.67 -21.95
N TRP A 392 3.13 6.46 -21.78
CA TRP A 392 3.91 5.32 -21.35
C TRP A 392 4.17 4.39 -22.54
N ASN A 393 5.44 4.16 -22.86
CA ASN A 393 5.83 3.15 -23.83
C ASN A 393 6.14 1.85 -23.08
N SER A 394 5.21 0.88 -23.15
CA SER A 394 5.35 -0.40 -22.45
C SER A 394 6.44 -1.31 -23.03
N VAL A 395 6.82 -1.13 -24.30
CA VAL A 395 7.89 -1.93 -24.94
C VAL A 395 9.28 -1.41 -24.53
N ALA A 396 9.43 -0.09 -24.51
CA ALA A 396 10.67 0.56 -24.13
C ALA A 396 10.77 0.82 -22.63
N GLU A 397 9.72 0.54 -21.85
CA GLU A 397 9.58 0.79 -20.41
C GLU A 397 10.00 2.21 -20.00
N ARG A 398 9.56 3.21 -20.77
CA ARG A 398 9.91 4.62 -20.53
C ARG A 398 8.75 5.57 -20.79
N ILE A 399 8.89 6.76 -20.21
CA ILE A 399 8.00 7.90 -20.45
C ILE A 399 8.37 8.55 -21.79
N GLU A 400 7.32 8.87 -22.57
CA GLU A 400 7.41 9.69 -23.78
C GLU A 400 6.58 10.96 -23.60
N SER A 401 7.12 12.06 -24.06
CA SER A 401 6.51 13.40 -24.01
C SER A 401 5.49 13.60 -25.13
#